data_7b034db65b5943427bfd41fe0c7af62c
#
_entry.id   7b034db65b5943427bfd41fe0c7af62c
#
_cell.length_a   1.000
_cell.length_b   1.000
_cell.length_c   1.000
_cell.angle_alpha   90.00
_cell.angle_beta   90.00
_cell.angle_gamma   90.00
#
_symmetry.space_group_name_H-M   'P 1'
#
loop_
_entity.id
_entity.type
_entity.pdbx_description
1 polymer ?
#
loop_
_entity_poly.entity_id
_entity_poly.type
_entity_poly.pdbx_seq_one_letter_code
_entity_poly.pdbx_strand_id
1 'polypeptide(L)' 'MLIRKLRERGCVSMRQRGSHQIWRCGSCQTVIPVHAGDLTPGTLRSIERDLEPCLGPKWLTK' A
#
# COMPACT_ATOMS: atom_id res chain seq x y z
N MET A 1 -8.27 -8.02 -0.57
CA MET A 1 -7.04 -7.96 -1.37
C MET A 1 -6.44 -6.56 -1.32
N LEU A 2 -5.17 -6.48 -1.00
CA LEU A 2 -4.50 -5.20 -0.82
C LEU A 2 -4.49 -4.33 -2.09
N ILE A 3 -4.06 -4.90 -3.21
CA ILE A 3 -3.95 -4.15 -4.46
C ILE A 3 -5.32 -3.63 -4.91
N ARG A 4 -6.35 -4.46 -4.76
CA ARG A 4 -7.70 -4.06 -5.12
C ARG A 4 -8.15 -2.86 -4.28
N LYS A 5 -7.88 -2.90 -2.97
CA LYS A 5 -8.23 -1.78 -2.08
C LYS A 5 -7.52 -0.50 -2.48
N LEU A 6 -6.24 -0.61 -2.84
CA LEU A 6 -5.48 0.55 -3.28
C LEU A 6 -6.08 1.16 -4.53
N ARG A 7 -6.44 0.34 -5.51
CA ARG A 7 -7.03 0.84 -6.75
C ARG A 7 -8.40 1.47 -6.50
N GLU A 8 -9.19 0.87 -5.63
CA GLU A 8 -10.49 1.42 -5.26
C GLU A 8 -10.39 2.78 -4.59
N ARG A 9 -9.25 3.04 -3.93
CA ARG A 9 -9.00 4.31 -3.26
C ARG A 9 -8.33 5.33 -4.17
N GLY A 10 -8.14 5.00 -5.45
CA GLY A 10 -7.52 5.91 -6.39
C GLY A 10 -6.01 5.92 -6.36
N CYS A 11 -5.40 4.91 -5.74
CA CYS A 11 -3.94 4.80 -5.71
C CYS A 11 -3.42 4.24 -7.02
N VAL A 12 -2.19 4.58 -7.36
CA VAL A 12 -1.55 4.12 -8.59
C VAL A 12 -0.19 3.54 -8.30
N SER A 13 0.18 2.55 -9.09
CA SER A 13 1.53 1.98 -9.05
C SER A 13 2.43 2.87 -9.87
N MET A 14 3.46 3.44 -9.22
CA MET A 14 4.37 4.36 -9.88
C MET A 14 5.47 3.64 -10.63
N ARG A 15 6.13 2.68 -9.97
CA ARG A 15 7.19 1.89 -10.58
C ARG A 15 7.54 0.72 -9.70
N GLN A 16 8.30 -0.23 -10.26
CA GLN A 16 8.77 -1.39 -9.53
C GLN A 16 10.30 -1.40 -9.54
N ARG A 17 10.87 -1.66 -8.38
CA ARG A 17 12.32 -1.81 -8.23
C ARG A 17 12.57 -3.18 -7.61
N GLY A 18 13.06 -4.12 -8.43
CA GLY A 18 13.24 -5.49 -7.98
C GLY A 18 11.91 -6.09 -7.53
N SER A 19 11.86 -6.55 -6.30
CA SER A 19 10.66 -7.17 -5.74
C SER A 19 9.76 -6.19 -4.98
N HIS A 20 9.97 -4.88 -5.18
CA HIS A 20 9.18 -3.85 -4.50
C HIS A 20 8.49 -2.94 -5.48
N GLN A 21 7.20 -2.67 -5.25
CA GLN A 21 6.44 -1.71 -6.04
C GLN A 21 6.20 -0.47 -5.21
N ILE A 22 6.33 0.70 -5.84
CA ILE A 22 6.04 1.96 -5.19
C ILE A 22 4.64 2.39 -5.60
N TRP A 23 3.76 2.56 -4.60
CA TRP A 23 2.37 2.98 -4.81
C TRP A 23 2.15 4.37 -4.25
N ARG A 24 1.37 5.15 -4.95
CA ARG A 24 1.08 6.52 -4.55
C ARG A 24 -0.42 6.74 -4.44
N CYS A 25 -0.83 7.39 -3.34
CA CYS A 25 -2.21 7.75 -3.07
C CYS A 25 -2.22 9.24 -2.75
N GLY A 26 -2.57 10.08 -3.72
CA GLY A 26 -2.50 11.52 -3.51
C GLY A 26 -1.06 11.94 -3.23
N SER A 27 -0.83 12.55 -2.08
CA SER A 27 0.51 12.97 -1.67
C SER A 27 1.21 11.91 -0.80
N CYS A 28 0.57 10.79 -0.53
CA CYS A 28 1.14 9.71 0.27
C CYS A 28 1.71 8.62 -0.63
N GLN A 29 2.70 7.92 -0.11
CA GLN A 29 3.40 6.90 -0.87
C GLN A 29 3.82 5.76 0.04
N THR A 30 3.82 4.53 -0.49
CA THR A 30 4.28 3.37 0.25
C THR A 30 4.97 2.41 -0.69
N VAL A 31 5.72 1.47 -0.12
CA VAL A 31 6.40 0.42 -0.87
C VAL A 31 5.72 -0.90 -0.56
N ILE A 32 5.34 -1.65 -1.59
CA ILE A 32 4.64 -2.92 -1.44
C ILE A 32 5.45 -4.04 -2.06
N PRO A 33 5.77 -5.11 -1.30
CA PRO A 33 6.47 -6.26 -1.87
C PRO A 33 5.57 -6.93 -2.92
N VAL A 34 6.18 -7.37 -4.03
CA VAL A 34 5.40 -8.04 -5.08
C VAL A 34 5.13 -9.50 -4.73
N HIS A 35 5.88 -10.07 -3.78
CA HIS A 35 5.68 -11.45 -3.35
C HIS A 35 4.70 -11.50 -2.19
N ALA A 36 3.58 -12.20 -2.39
CA ALA A 36 2.53 -12.28 -1.37
C ALA A 36 3.04 -12.80 -0.02
N GLY A 37 4.03 -13.67 -0.03
CA GLY A 37 4.61 -14.21 1.19
C GLY A 37 5.32 -13.17 2.05
N ASP A 38 5.67 -12.03 1.46
CA ASP A 38 6.34 -10.94 2.17
C ASP A 38 5.35 -9.96 2.79
N LEU A 39 4.05 -10.17 2.60
CA LEU A 39 3.01 -9.33 3.18
C LEU A 39 2.67 -9.82 4.60
N THR A 40 3.65 -9.72 5.49
CA THR A 40 3.47 -10.08 6.89
C THR A 40 2.60 -9.05 7.61
N PRO A 41 2.05 -9.37 8.80
CA PRO A 41 1.28 -8.40 9.57
C PRO A 41 2.05 -7.10 9.82
N GLY A 42 3.35 -7.18 10.07
CA GLY A 42 4.16 -5.97 10.27
C GLY A 42 4.25 -5.13 9.01
N THR A 43 4.44 -5.77 7.86
CA THR A 43 4.51 -5.08 6.58
C THR A 43 3.16 -4.43 6.25
N LEU A 44 2.06 -5.15 6.47
CA LEU A 44 0.73 -4.60 6.22
C LEU A 44 0.46 -3.39 7.10
N ARG A 45 0.88 -3.43 8.35
CA ARG A 45 0.72 -2.30 9.26
C ARG A 45 1.52 -1.09 8.80
N SER A 46 2.74 -1.31 8.31
CA SER A 46 3.56 -0.22 7.78
C SER A 46 2.89 0.43 6.58
N ILE A 47 2.36 -0.38 5.67
CA ILE A 47 1.66 0.13 4.49
C ILE A 47 0.45 0.95 4.91
N GLU A 48 -0.32 0.42 5.86
CA GLU A 48 -1.50 1.13 6.37
C GLU A 48 -1.11 2.48 6.97
N ARG A 49 -0.04 2.50 7.76
CA ARG A 49 0.43 3.72 8.39
C ARG A 49 0.91 4.75 7.37
N ASP A 50 1.65 4.28 6.36
CA ASP A 50 2.20 5.18 5.34
C ASP A 50 1.10 5.93 4.59
N LEU A 51 -0.04 5.30 4.37
CA LEU A 51 -1.12 5.87 3.60
C LEU A 51 -2.25 6.45 4.45
N GLU A 52 -2.16 6.31 5.76
CA GLU A 52 -3.19 6.79 6.68
C GLU A 52 -3.51 8.29 6.53
N PRO A 53 -2.50 9.17 6.37
CA PRO A 53 -2.81 10.59 6.19
C PRO A 53 -3.67 10.89 4.97
N CYS A 54 -3.64 10.03 3.97
CA CYS A 54 -4.40 10.23 2.74
C CYS A 54 -5.67 9.39 2.69
N LEU A 55 -5.67 8.20 3.28
CA LEU A 55 -6.79 7.26 3.19
C LEU A 55 -7.59 7.13 4.48
N GLY A 56 -7.11 7.72 5.57
CA GLY A 56 -7.78 7.66 6.85
C GLY A 56 -7.33 6.50 7.71
N PRO A 57 -7.58 6.55 9.03
CA PRO A 57 -7.15 5.51 9.95
C PRO A 57 -7.84 4.18 9.62
N LYS A 58 -7.07 3.10 9.74
CA LYS A 58 -7.55 1.74 9.53
C LYS A 58 -8.19 1.52 8.16
N TRP A 59 -7.72 2.24 7.16
CA TRP A 59 -8.28 2.11 5.81
C TRP A 59 -8.15 0.69 5.27
N LEU A 60 -7.11 -0.03 5.69
CA LEU A 60 -6.85 -1.38 5.19
C LEU A 60 -7.87 -2.39 5.71
N THR A 61 -8.38 -2.18 6.92
CA THR A 61 -9.31 -3.10 7.57
C THR A 61 -10.77 -2.68 7.51
N LYS A 62 -11.04 -1.56 6.90
CA LYS A 62 -12.43 -1.09 6.74
C LYS A 62 -13.14 -1.78 5.60
#